data_bae6c7293c4b2b875b859abce5b38684
#
_entry.id   bae6c7293c4b2b875b859abce5b38684
#
_cell.length_a   1.000
_cell.length_b   1.000
_cell.length_c   1.000
_cell.angle_alpha   90.00
_cell.angle_beta   90.00
_cell.angle_gamma   90.00
#
_symmetry.space_group_name_H-M   'P 1'
#
loop_
_entity.id
_entity.type
_entity.pdbx_description
1 polymer ?
#
loop_
_entity_poly.entity_id
_entity_poly.type
_entity_poly.pdbx_seq_one_letter_code
_entity_poly.pdbx_strand_id
1 'polypeptide(L)'
;MASSVKTHEVLETAASSAVPAPKRATSVFIPLVTPFLYGMERAVIELFDALRPEVEPYFLQSNRIFERRPPIIEEMIRRGFSMALLPDRADWERLARPRSLKHFVQMVTASVRSNLATLKGMRGKDVLYVPGISAASSSLLAAIYCRLTGRRVIHHFHDLGTSNRLFPVWVPLVTDFVHNTEFGFQTVAKSMPAIRSKQNFIVPCLVEVDERLPDNFDVSRELLKWRNIFFVGQISPHKGVDLLVEAFIEIAAKHSDLKLHLVGEGNPEIRAELERRIHAAELADRVKFWGFRQDATRLLRFAYLYVHSSPPSRFHESFCRSVVEAMAHGIPVVCFRSGALQEIVLHEKTGLICEETSEQLAEAIERFLRNDGFRNACSESARETFNNSYSKPPVLVRCRHVFSRS
;
A
#
# COMPACT_ATOMS: atom_id res chain seq x y z
N MET A 1 -16.85 -24.20 -17.79
CA MET A 1 -15.75 -25.07 -17.36
C MET A 1 -14.60 -24.92 -18.34
N ALA A 2 -13.40 -24.80 -17.88
CA ALA A 2 -12.13 -24.63 -18.60
C ALA A 2 -11.64 -23.18 -18.78
N SER A 3 -10.98 -22.64 -17.74
CA SER A 3 -9.95 -21.59 -17.88
C SER A 3 -9.15 -21.38 -16.57
N SER A 4 -9.01 -22.43 -15.75
CA SER A 4 -8.34 -22.32 -14.42
C SER A 4 -6.91 -22.89 -14.38
N VAL A 5 -6.31 -23.28 -15.50
CA VAL A 5 -5.09 -24.12 -15.48
C VAL A 5 -3.78 -23.38 -15.76
N LYS A 6 -3.81 -22.09 -16.18
CA LYS A 6 -2.54 -21.42 -16.55
C LYS A 6 -1.82 -20.66 -15.43
N THR A 7 -2.42 -20.47 -14.28
CA THR A 7 -1.80 -19.69 -13.19
C THR A 7 -0.84 -20.53 -12.31
N HIS A 8 -1.04 -21.84 -12.21
CA HIS A 8 -0.18 -22.69 -11.38
C HIS A 8 1.13 -23.12 -12.07
N GLU A 9 1.13 -23.28 -13.39
CA GLU A 9 2.36 -23.68 -14.14
C GLU A 9 3.44 -22.57 -14.21
N VAL A 10 3.07 -21.30 -14.05
CA VAL A 10 4.05 -20.20 -14.08
C VAL A 10 4.87 -20.12 -12.79
N LEU A 11 4.43 -20.73 -11.70
CA LEU A 11 5.12 -20.69 -10.41
C LEU A 11 6.24 -21.74 -10.26
N GLU A 12 6.15 -22.86 -10.95
CA GLU A 12 7.18 -23.92 -10.84
C GLU A 12 8.35 -23.76 -11.83
N THR A 13 8.19 -23.03 -12.94
CA THR A 13 9.25 -22.82 -13.92
C THR A 13 10.14 -21.59 -13.66
N ALA A 14 9.83 -20.76 -12.68
CA ALA A 14 10.60 -19.54 -12.38
C ALA A 14 11.91 -19.77 -11.60
N ALA A 15 12.21 -20.99 -11.19
CA ALA A 15 13.38 -21.29 -10.36
C ALA A 15 14.70 -21.48 -11.14
N SER A 16 14.72 -21.44 -12.46
CA SER A 16 15.92 -21.84 -13.23
C SER A 16 16.27 -21.04 -14.49
N SER A 17 15.78 -19.82 -14.70
CA SER A 17 16.32 -19.01 -15.80
C SER A 17 16.77 -17.64 -15.28
N ALA A 18 18.07 -17.47 -15.10
CA ALA A 18 18.69 -16.16 -14.95
C ALA A 18 18.34 -15.32 -16.19
N VAL A 19 17.47 -14.33 -16.03
CA VAL A 19 17.21 -13.31 -17.06
C VAL A 19 18.54 -12.58 -17.31
N PRO A 20 19.07 -12.54 -18.54
CA PRO A 20 20.33 -11.86 -18.82
C PRO A 20 20.18 -10.38 -18.44
N ALA A 21 21.17 -9.85 -17.74
CA ALA A 21 21.21 -8.45 -17.35
C ALA A 21 21.06 -7.55 -18.60
N PRO A 22 20.21 -6.53 -18.57
CA PRO A 22 20.01 -5.63 -19.72
C PRO A 22 21.34 -4.92 -20.05
N LYS A 23 21.69 -4.85 -21.32
CA LYS A 23 22.91 -4.15 -21.82
C LYS A 23 22.92 -2.65 -21.47
N ARG A 24 21.76 -2.07 -21.18
CA ARG A 24 21.55 -0.68 -20.75
C ARG A 24 20.35 -0.63 -19.80
N ALA A 25 20.44 0.18 -18.73
CA ALA A 25 19.32 0.42 -17.81
C ALA A 25 18.10 1.00 -18.55
N THR A 26 16.92 0.45 -18.25
CA THR A 26 15.65 0.97 -18.78
C THR A 26 15.31 2.28 -18.09
N SER A 27 15.22 3.38 -18.85
CA SER A 27 14.84 4.68 -18.28
C SER A 27 13.33 4.80 -18.11
N VAL A 28 12.88 5.03 -16.87
CA VAL A 28 11.46 5.07 -16.50
C VAL A 28 11.07 6.45 -15.99
N PHE A 29 10.06 7.07 -16.60
CA PHE A 29 9.51 8.33 -16.14
C PHE A 29 8.25 8.11 -15.27
N ILE A 30 8.20 8.74 -14.10
CA ILE A 30 7.22 8.48 -13.03
C ILE A 30 6.58 9.80 -12.59
N PRO A 31 5.34 10.12 -13.02
CA PRO A 31 4.60 11.28 -12.54
C PRO A 31 4.01 11.02 -11.14
N LEU A 32 4.79 11.26 -10.09
CA LEU A 32 4.40 11.07 -8.69
C LEU A 32 4.33 12.42 -7.98
N VAL A 33 3.31 13.23 -8.31
CA VAL A 33 3.12 14.59 -7.76
C VAL A 33 2.23 14.53 -6.52
N THR A 34 2.85 14.42 -5.35
CA THR A 34 2.17 14.33 -4.06
C THR A 34 3.05 14.87 -2.93
N PRO A 35 2.50 15.55 -1.91
CA PRO A 35 3.24 15.94 -0.71
C PRO A 35 3.29 14.82 0.35
N PHE A 36 2.54 13.75 0.16
CA PHE A 36 2.38 12.69 1.15
C PHE A 36 3.38 11.55 0.92
N LEU A 37 3.70 10.83 2.00
CA LEU A 37 4.48 9.60 1.98
C LEU A 37 3.66 8.51 2.68
N TYR A 38 2.55 8.12 2.04
CA TYR A 38 1.68 7.03 2.51
C TYR A 38 2.08 5.68 1.87
N GLY A 39 1.19 4.72 1.94
CA GLY A 39 1.47 3.36 1.50
C GLY A 39 1.82 3.23 0.02
N MET A 40 1.11 3.93 -0.87
CA MET A 40 1.36 3.91 -2.32
C MET A 40 2.71 4.56 -2.67
N GLU A 41 2.93 5.78 -2.21
CA GLU A 41 4.15 6.53 -2.51
C GLU A 41 5.38 5.81 -2.01
N ARG A 42 5.31 5.27 -0.79
CA ARG A 42 6.37 4.47 -0.20
C ARG A 42 6.64 3.22 -1.03
N ALA A 43 5.59 2.50 -1.46
CA ALA A 43 5.73 1.30 -2.29
C ALA A 43 6.41 1.61 -3.63
N VAL A 44 6.06 2.72 -4.29
CA VAL A 44 6.67 3.15 -5.56
C VAL A 44 8.14 3.51 -5.37
N ILE A 45 8.48 4.28 -4.33
CA ILE A 45 9.85 4.68 -4.02
C ILE A 45 10.73 3.45 -3.72
N GLU A 46 10.28 2.57 -2.84
CA GLU A 46 11.01 1.34 -2.47
C GLU A 46 11.20 0.41 -3.68
N LEU A 47 10.16 0.26 -4.53
CA LEU A 47 10.23 -0.55 -5.72
C LEU A 47 11.33 -0.05 -6.68
N PHE A 48 11.33 1.24 -7.00
CA PHE A 48 12.28 1.79 -7.96
C PHE A 48 13.70 1.91 -7.40
N ASP A 49 13.86 2.04 -6.09
CA ASP A 49 15.16 1.93 -5.45
C ASP A 49 15.72 0.50 -5.54
N ALA A 50 14.86 -0.48 -5.31
CA ALA A 50 15.23 -1.88 -5.35
C ALA A 50 15.53 -2.40 -6.78
N LEU A 51 14.98 -1.76 -7.82
CA LEU A 51 15.22 -2.11 -9.23
C LEU A 51 16.51 -1.54 -9.80
N ARG A 52 17.24 -0.69 -9.09
CA ARG A 52 18.56 -0.23 -9.52
C ARG A 52 19.59 -1.37 -9.46
N PRO A 53 20.55 -1.42 -10.39
CA PRO A 53 20.82 -0.50 -11.50
C PRO A 53 20.06 -0.85 -12.81
N GLU A 54 19.17 -1.84 -12.82
CA GLU A 54 18.49 -2.34 -14.02
C GLU A 54 17.52 -1.32 -14.62
N VAL A 55 16.92 -0.50 -13.74
CA VAL A 55 15.97 0.57 -14.09
C VAL A 55 16.46 1.90 -13.56
N GLU A 56 16.46 2.91 -14.41
CA GLU A 56 16.82 4.28 -14.06
C GLU A 56 15.55 5.14 -13.90
N PRO A 57 15.09 5.42 -12.67
CA PRO A 57 13.86 6.15 -12.42
C PRO A 57 14.06 7.67 -12.47
N TYR A 58 13.12 8.37 -13.12
CA TYR A 58 13.01 9.83 -13.19
C TYR A 58 11.64 10.26 -12.69
N PHE A 59 11.59 10.91 -11.54
CA PHE A 59 10.32 11.35 -10.94
C PHE A 59 9.94 12.75 -11.39
N LEU A 60 8.64 13.00 -11.57
CA LEU A 60 8.06 14.35 -11.69
C LEU A 60 7.52 14.77 -10.35
N GLN A 61 7.94 15.93 -9.85
CA GLN A 61 7.42 16.55 -8.64
C GLN A 61 7.04 18.03 -8.88
N SER A 62 6.20 18.57 -8.01
CA SER A 62 5.87 20.00 -8.00
C SER A 62 7.01 20.79 -7.36
N ASN A 63 7.36 21.96 -7.95
CA ASN A 63 8.36 22.85 -7.37
C ASN A 63 7.97 23.29 -5.95
N ARG A 64 6.70 23.62 -5.74
CA ARG A 64 6.17 24.00 -4.43
C ARG A 64 6.28 22.88 -3.38
N ILE A 65 6.01 21.63 -3.79
CA ILE A 65 6.19 20.47 -2.91
C ILE A 65 7.67 20.30 -2.60
N PHE A 66 8.53 20.41 -3.60
CA PHE A 66 9.97 20.29 -3.44
C PHE A 66 10.56 21.33 -2.47
N GLU A 67 10.12 22.61 -2.58
CA GLU A 67 10.57 23.69 -1.70
C GLU A 67 10.16 23.51 -0.23
N ARG A 68 8.99 22.91 0.01
CA ARG A 68 8.47 22.66 1.36
C ARG A 68 9.14 21.50 2.09
N ARG A 69 9.93 20.68 1.37
CA ARG A 69 10.63 19.51 1.92
C ARG A 69 9.75 18.57 2.75
N PRO A 70 8.56 18.15 2.29
CA PRO A 70 7.77 17.16 3.02
C PRO A 70 8.51 15.80 3.04
N PRO A 71 8.11 14.85 3.91
CA PRO A 71 8.78 13.57 4.10
C PRO A 71 9.07 12.78 2.81
N ILE A 72 8.20 12.88 1.81
CA ILE A 72 8.41 12.23 0.50
C ILE A 72 9.63 12.79 -0.23
N ILE A 73 9.84 14.10 -0.20
CA ILE A 73 10.97 14.75 -0.87
C ILE A 73 12.27 14.42 -0.15
N GLU A 74 12.27 14.43 1.17
CA GLU A 74 13.44 14.04 1.98
C GLU A 74 13.83 12.60 1.69
N GLU A 75 12.86 11.68 1.61
CA GLU A 75 13.10 10.28 1.28
C GLU A 75 13.64 10.11 -0.14
N MET A 76 13.09 10.81 -1.13
CA MET A 76 13.59 10.78 -2.51
C MET A 76 15.03 11.30 -2.61
N ILE A 77 15.36 12.39 -1.91
CA ILE A 77 16.72 12.95 -1.87
C ILE A 77 17.66 11.98 -1.17
N ARG A 78 17.27 11.43 -0.02
CA ARG A 78 18.06 10.46 0.74
C ARG A 78 18.44 9.24 -0.11
N ARG A 79 17.53 8.80 -0.97
CA ARG A 79 17.76 7.69 -1.92
C ARG A 79 18.45 8.14 -3.21
N GLY A 80 18.74 9.42 -3.41
CA GLY A 80 19.44 9.93 -4.59
C GLY A 80 18.65 9.81 -5.89
N PHE A 81 17.32 10.02 -5.86
CA PHE A 81 16.49 10.00 -7.05
C PHE A 81 16.59 11.27 -7.88
N SER A 82 16.61 11.12 -9.20
CA SER A 82 16.49 12.24 -10.14
C SER A 82 15.06 12.74 -10.21
N MET A 83 14.85 14.06 -10.05
CA MET A 83 13.54 14.69 -10.08
C MET A 83 13.48 15.79 -11.13
N ALA A 84 12.42 15.75 -11.98
CA ALA A 84 12.01 16.88 -12.79
C ALA A 84 10.99 17.71 -12.00
N LEU A 85 11.13 19.05 -12.03
CA LEU A 85 10.25 19.93 -11.26
C LEU A 85 9.22 20.60 -12.19
N LEU A 86 7.95 20.46 -11.83
CA LEU A 86 6.83 21.15 -12.45
C LEU A 86 6.69 22.55 -11.84
N PRO A 87 6.78 23.63 -12.60
CA PRO A 87 6.48 24.97 -12.12
C PRO A 87 5.02 25.03 -11.66
N ASP A 88 4.81 25.15 -10.36
CA ASP A 88 3.49 25.09 -9.77
C ASP A 88 3.04 26.43 -9.24
N ARG A 89 1.83 26.85 -9.62
CA ARG A 89 1.11 28.01 -9.11
C ARG A 89 -0.29 27.69 -8.56
N ALA A 90 -0.69 26.40 -8.59
CA ALA A 90 -2.04 26.00 -8.21
C ALA A 90 -2.04 25.04 -7.00
N ASP A 91 -2.92 25.29 -6.05
CA ASP A 91 -3.23 24.36 -4.96
C ASP A 91 -4.13 23.25 -5.49
N TRP A 92 -3.56 22.13 -5.85
CA TRP A 92 -4.29 20.94 -6.34
C TRP A 92 -5.35 20.45 -5.34
N GLU A 93 -5.08 20.56 -4.06
CA GLU A 93 -6.01 20.19 -2.99
C GLU A 93 -7.31 21.02 -3.00
N ARG A 94 -7.23 22.28 -3.47
CA ARG A 94 -8.39 23.17 -3.58
C ARG A 94 -9.18 23.00 -4.88
N LEU A 95 -8.63 22.28 -5.87
CA LEU A 95 -9.22 22.16 -7.21
C LEU A 95 -10.10 20.92 -7.40
N ALA A 96 -10.22 20.04 -6.42
CA ALA A 96 -10.93 18.76 -6.54
C ALA A 96 -12.43 18.90 -6.88
N ARG A 97 -13.05 20.06 -6.58
CA ARG A 97 -14.42 20.41 -7.00
C ARG A 97 -14.50 21.89 -7.34
N PRO A 98 -14.63 22.27 -8.62
CA PRO A 98 -14.72 23.67 -9.01
C PRO A 98 -16.03 24.28 -8.48
N ARG A 99 -15.90 25.27 -7.60
CA ARG A 99 -17.03 26.00 -7.04
C ARG A 99 -17.38 27.29 -7.83
N SER A 100 -16.56 27.61 -8.85
CA SER A 100 -16.74 28.79 -9.73
C SER A 100 -16.05 28.59 -11.07
N LEU A 101 -16.40 29.39 -12.09
CA LEU A 101 -15.76 29.40 -13.41
C LEU A 101 -14.25 29.64 -13.28
N LYS A 102 -13.82 30.53 -12.40
CA LYS A 102 -12.41 30.80 -12.13
C LYS A 102 -11.68 29.51 -11.66
N HIS A 103 -12.26 28.75 -10.74
CA HIS A 103 -11.69 27.46 -10.30
C HIS A 103 -11.67 26.42 -11.41
N PHE A 104 -12.69 26.38 -12.25
CA PHE A 104 -12.71 25.49 -13.42
C PHE A 104 -11.57 25.81 -14.39
N VAL A 105 -11.38 27.09 -14.76
CA VAL A 105 -10.26 27.53 -15.62
C VAL A 105 -8.92 27.21 -14.99
N GLN A 106 -8.75 27.41 -13.68
CA GLN A 106 -7.52 27.03 -12.97
C GLN A 106 -7.26 25.53 -13.02
N MET A 107 -8.28 24.70 -12.84
CA MET A 107 -8.18 23.24 -12.94
C MET A 107 -7.75 22.79 -14.33
N VAL A 108 -8.38 23.33 -15.38
CA VAL A 108 -8.03 23.01 -16.77
C VAL A 108 -6.60 23.43 -17.09
N THR A 109 -6.21 24.66 -16.73
CA THR A 109 -4.84 25.15 -16.97
C THR A 109 -3.79 24.35 -16.21
N ALA A 110 -4.08 23.94 -14.97
CA ALA A 110 -3.22 23.07 -14.19
C ALA A 110 -3.07 21.69 -14.84
N SER A 111 -4.18 21.09 -15.30
CA SER A 111 -4.16 19.81 -16.01
C SER A 111 -3.36 19.87 -17.30
N VAL A 112 -3.53 20.92 -18.12
CA VAL A 112 -2.75 21.11 -19.34
C VAL A 112 -1.26 21.25 -19.05
N ARG A 113 -0.89 22.08 -18.08
CA ARG A 113 0.52 22.26 -17.68
C ARG A 113 1.15 20.96 -17.19
N SER A 114 0.42 20.19 -16.37
CA SER A 114 0.89 18.90 -15.88
C SER A 114 1.11 17.91 -17.03
N ASN A 115 0.17 17.82 -17.96
CA ASN A 115 0.31 16.98 -19.15
C ASN A 115 1.51 17.40 -20.02
N LEU A 116 1.73 18.70 -20.25
CA LEU A 116 2.89 19.20 -21.00
C LEU A 116 4.21 18.90 -20.28
N ALA A 117 4.25 19.03 -18.95
CA ALA A 117 5.45 18.71 -18.18
C ALA A 117 5.74 17.21 -18.19
N THR A 118 4.72 16.37 -18.04
CA THR A 118 4.86 14.90 -18.15
C THR A 118 5.34 14.50 -19.54
N LEU A 119 4.79 15.10 -20.59
CA LEU A 119 5.24 14.89 -21.97
C LEU A 119 6.70 15.33 -22.17
N LYS A 120 7.09 16.51 -21.64
CA LYS A 120 8.48 16.98 -21.69
C LYS A 120 9.42 16.04 -20.96
N GLY A 121 9.06 15.60 -19.76
CA GLY A 121 9.86 14.67 -18.96
C GLY A 121 9.99 13.28 -19.57
N MET A 122 8.98 12.84 -20.32
CA MET A 122 8.97 11.54 -21.01
C MET A 122 9.89 11.51 -22.26
N ARG A 123 10.26 12.64 -22.82
CA ARG A 123 11.15 12.68 -24.00
C ARG A 123 12.49 12.01 -23.69
N GLY A 124 12.89 11.09 -24.56
CA GLY A 124 14.14 10.33 -24.39
C GLY A 124 14.09 9.23 -23.31
N LYS A 125 12.94 8.95 -22.72
CA LYS A 125 12.73 7.83 -21.78
C LYS A 125 12.06 6.65 -22.48
N ASP A 126 12.30 5.45 -21.94
CA ASP A 126 11.83 4.20 -22.55
C ASP A 126 10.41 3.85 -22.10
N VAL A 127 10.07 4.13 -20.84
CA VAL A 127 8.82 3.72 -20.20
C VAL A 127 8.17 4.88 -19.44
N LEU A 128 6.86 5.05 -19.63
CA LEU A 128 6.01 5.87 -18.78
C LEU A 128 5.35 4.96 -17.73
N TYR A 129 5.72 5.11 -16.47
CA TYR A 129 5.09 4.38 -15.36
C TYR A 129 4.14 5.29 -14.58
N VAL A 130 2.87 4.90 -14.52
CA VAL A 130 1.80 5.72 -13.95
C VAL A 130 1.26 5.04 -12.69
N PRO A 131 1.64 5.52 -11.49
CA PRO A 131 1.15 4.97 -10.23
C PRO A 131 -0.24 5.52 -9.90
N GLY A 132 -1.25 4.65 -9.97
CA GLY A 132 -2.63 4.99 -9.62
C GLY A 132 -3.36 5.89 -10.61
N ILE A 133 -4.63 6.09 -10.33
CA ILE A 133 -5.60 6.75 -11.22
C ILE A 133 -5.36 8.28 -11.32
N SER A 134 -4.96 8.90 -10.22
CA SER A 134 -4.73 10.35 -10.18
C SER A 134 -3.62 10.78 -11.14
N ALA A 135 -2.58 10.00 -11.28
CA ALA A 135 -1.48 10.27 -12.20
C ALA A 135 -1.86 10.07 -13.68
N ALA A 136 -2.87 9.27 -14.00
CA ALA A 136 -3.33 9.04 -15.36
C ALA A 136 -3.85 10.33 -16.02
N SER A 137 -4.59 11.16 -15.29
CA SER A 137 -5.15 12.42 -15.82
C SER A 137 -4.09 13.44 -16.22
N SER A 138 -2.94 13.43 -15.56
CA SER A 138 -1.80 14.31 -15.85
C SER A 138 -0.82 13.71 -16.86
N SER A 139 -1.07 12.50 -17.35
CA SER A 139 -0.15 11.73 -18.20
C SER A 139 -0.69 11.43 -19.60
N LEU A 140 -1.87 11.95 -19.96
CA LEU A 140 -2.55 11.60 -21.22
C LEU A 140 -1.71 11.92 -22.46
N LEU A 141 -1.14 13.14 -22.53
CA LEU A 141 -0.31 13.54 -23.67
C LEU A 141 0.99 12.72 -23.75
N ALA A 142 1.59 12.40 -22.61
CA ALA A 142 2.78 11.55 -22.57
C ALA A 142 2.45 10.12 -23.00
N ALA A 143 1.29 9.58 -22.62
CA ALA A 143 0.85 8.26 -23.04
C ALA A 143 0.58 8.20 -24.56
N ILE A 144 -0.06 9.22 -25.13
CA ILE A 144 -0.24 9.34 -26.59
C ILE A 144 1.12 9.36 -27.29
N TYR A 145 2.06 10.18 -26.81
CA TYR A 145 3.43 10.23 -27.34
C TYR A 145 4.12 8.86 -27.28
N CYS A 146 4.01 8.14 -26.15
CA CYS A 146 4.55 6.80 -26.02
C CYS A 146 3.98 5.86 -27.08
N ARG A 147 2.67 5.87 -27.29
CA ARG A 147 2.01 5.02 -28.31
C ARG A 147 2.47 5.33 -29.73
N LEU A 148 2.60 6.61 -30.07
CA LEU A 148 3.07 7.05 -31.38
C LEU A 148 4.55 6.72 -31.65
N THR A 149 5.35 6.60 -30.60
CA THR A 149 6.80 6.35 -30.69
C THR A 149 7.21 4.92 -30.30
N GLY A 150 6.24 4.00 -30.14
CA GLY A 150 6.51 2.60 -29.78
C GLY A 150 7.00 2.41 -28.35
N ARG A 151 6.86 3.41 -27.48
CA ARG A 151 7.25 3.32 -26.06
C ARG A 151 6.15 2.71 -25.23
N ARG A 152 6.53 2.14 -24.10
CA ARG A 152 5.61 1.45 -23.19
C ARG A 152 4.95 2.43 -22.22
N VAL A 153 3.69 2.12 -21.88
CA VAL A 153 2.91 2.78 -20.83
C VAL A 153 2.47 1.72 -19.84
N ILE A 154 3.03 1.76 -18.64
CA ILE A 154 2.69 0.85 -17.55
C ILE A 154 1.78 1.60 -16.57
N HIS A 155 0.58 1.09 -16.32
CA HIS A 155 -0.30 1.61 -15.28
C HIS A 155 -0.37 0.66 -14.10
N HIS A 156 0.05 1.11 -12.92
CA HIS A 156 0.03 0.32 -11.69
C HIS A 156 -1.14 0.74 -10.79
N PHE A 157 -2.06 -0.18 -10.58
CA PHE A 157 -3.19 0.01 -9.68
C PHE A 157 -2.77 -0.23 -8.23
N HIS A 158 -2.79 0.82 -7.42
CA HIS A 158 -2.61 0.75 -5.98
C HIS A 158 -3.92 0.79 -5.19
N ASP A 159 -5.02 1.09 -5.87
CA ASP A 159 -6.37 1.13 -5.33
C ASP A 159 -7.35 0.33 -6.22
N LEU A 160 -8.59 0.20 -5.77
CA LEU A 160 -9.68 -0.47 -6.50
C LEU A 160 -10.54 0.52 -7.29
N GLY A 161 -10.18 1.79 -7.30
CA GLY A 161 -10.97 2.86 -7.89
C GLY A 161 -11.06 2.74 -9.42
N THR A 162 -12.29 2.63 -9.92
CA THR A 162 -12.58 2.48 -11.35
C THR A 162 -13.44 3.62 -11.90
N SER A 163 -13.80 4.57 -11.05
CA SER A 163 -14.79 5.61 -11.35
C SER A 163 -14.27 6.80 -12.17
N ASN A 164 -13.06 6.74 -12.71
CA ASN A 164 -12.53 7.84 -13.50
C ASN A 164 -13.10 7.84 -14.93
N ARG A 165 -13.80 8.91 -15.30
CA ARG A 165 -14.38 9.10 -16.64
C ARG A 165 -13.35 9.09 -17.78
N LEU A 166 -12.05 9.22 -17.48
CA LEU A 166 -10.97 9.16 -18.45
C LEU A 166 -10.57 7.73 -18.85
N PHE A 167 -10.99 6.70 -18.11
CA PHE A 167 -10.56 5.34 -18.38
C PHE A 167 -10.88 4.82 -19.79
N PRO A 168 -12.02 5.10 -20.40
CA PRO A 168 -12.27 4.67 -21.78
C PRO A 168 -11.24 5.18 -22.78
N VAL A 169 -10.68 6.37 -22.53
CA VAL A 169 -9.60 6.97 -23.36
C VAL A 169 -8.23 6.49 -22.89
N TRP A 170 -8.06 6.21 -21.60
CA TRP A 170 -6.78 5.83 -21.01
C TRP A 170 -6.39 4.37 -21.31
N VAL A 171 -7.31 3.42 -21.15
CA VAL A 171 -7.05 1.97 -21.34
C VAL A 171 -6.45 1.64 -22.73
N PRO A 172 -6.90 2.21 -23.85
CA PRO A 172 -6.26 1.99 -25.15
C PRO A 172 -4.78 2.40 -25.21
N LEU A 173 -4.39 3.42 -24.45
CA LEU A 173 -3.03 3.95 -24.42
C LEU A 173 -2.08 3.11 -23.57
N VAL A 174 -2.58 2.38 -22.59
CA VAL A 174 -1.78 1.52 -21.71
C VAL A 174 -1.34 0.26 -22.45
N THR A 175 -0.08 -0.09 -22.31
CA THR A 175 0.47 -1.37 -22.83
C THR A 175 0.34 -2.48 -21.79
N ASP A 176 0.65 -2.17 -20.53
CA ASP A 176 0.75 -3.12 -19.43
C ASP A 176 0.06 -2.59 -18.18
N PHE A 177 -0.74 -3.43 -17.55
CA PHE A 177 -1.32 -3.16 -16.24
C PHE A 177 -0.61 -3.97 -15.16
N VAL A 178 -0.37 -3.33 -14.03
CA VAL A 178 0.17 -3.96 -12.82
C VAL A 178 -0.86 -3.83 -11.70
N HIS A 179 -1.08 -4.91 -10.98
CA HIS A 179 -1.99 -4.97 -9.84
C HIS A 179 -1.24 -5.56 -8.65
N ASN A 180 -1.56 -5.12 -7.45
CA ASN A 180 -0.89 -5.61 -6.25
C ASN A 180 -1.36 -7.02 -5.83
N THR A 181 -2.59 -7.40 -6.22
CA THR A 181 -3.24 -8.66 -5.86
C THR A 181 -4.14 -9.16 -6.98
N GLU A 182 -4.42 -10.46 -7.00
CA GLU A 182 -5.41 -11.05 -7.90
C GLU A 182 -6.81 -10.46 -7.65
N PHE A 183 -7.19 -10.29 -6.37
CA PHE A 183 -8.42 -9.61 -6.00
C PHE A 183 -8.52 -8.22 -6.64
N GLY A 184 -7.44 -7.44 -6.59
CA GLY A 184 -7.36 -6.13 -7.22
C GLY A 184 -7.59 -6.20 -8.73
N PHE A 185 -6.92 -7.13 -9.42
CA PHE A 185 -7.11 -7.37 -10.85
C PHE A 185 -8.56 -7.74 -11.18
N GLN A 186 -9.13 -8.72 -10.48
CA GLN A 186 -10.49 -9.19 -10.76
C GLN A 186 -11.53 -8.09 -10.51
N THR A 187 -11.35 -7.29 -9.46
CA THR A 187 -12.25 -6.17 -9.12
C THR A 187 -12.21 -5.10 -10.21
N VAL A 188 -11.01 -4.69 -10.64
CA VAL A 188 -10.84 -3.72 -11.72
C VAL A 188 -11.36 -4.29 -13.05
N ALA A 189 -11.06 -5.54 -13.37
CA ALA A 189 -11.50 -6.19 -14.59
C ALA A 189 -13.02 -6.42 -14.67
N LYS A 190 -13.70 -6.54 -13.53
CA LYS A 190 -15.17 -6.57 -13.46
C LYS A 190 -15.78 -5.23 -13.85
N SER A 191 -15.16 -4.13 -13.40
CA SER A 191 -15.62 -2.77 -13.70
C SER A 191 -15.18 -2.27 -15.06
N MET A 192 -14.02 -2.76 -15.55
CA MET A 192 -13.41 -2.39 -16.84
C MET A 192 -12.96 -3.64 -17.61
N PRO A 193 -13.86 -4.38 -18.26
CA PRO A 193 -13.52 -5.62 -18.96
C PRO A 193 -12.43 -5.46 -20.03
N ALA A 194 -12.28 -4.26 -20.60
CA ALA A 194 -11.28 -3.96 -21.61
C ALA A 194 -9.83 -4.18 -21.16
N ILE A 195 -9.54 -4.15 -19.85
CA ILE A 195 -8.17 -4.43 -19.37
C ILE A 195 -7.77 -5.89 -19.58
N ARG A 196 -8.74 -6.84 -19.67
CA ARG A 196 -8.45 -8.27 -19.89
C ARG A 196 -7.78 -8.57 -21.22
N SER A 197 -7.96 -7.69 -22.22
CA SER A 197 -7.29 -7.80 -23.53
C SER A 197 -5.86 -7.27 -23.52
N LYS A 198 -5.40 -6.70 -22.41
CA LYS A 198 -4.05 -6.16 -22.24
C LYS A 198 -3.17 -7.13 -21.44
N GLN A 199 -1.88 -6.83 -21.40
CA GLN A 199 -0.98 -7.54 -20.48
C GLN A 199 -1.30 -7.11 -19.05
N ASN A 200 -1.47 -8.08 -18.14
CA ASN A 200 -1.73 -7.85 -16.73
C ASN A 200 -0.72 -8.63 -15.89
N PHE A 201 -0.15 -7.99 -14.90
CA PHE A 201 0.84 -8.56 -13.99
C PHE A 201 0.38 -8.39 -12.55
N ILE A 202 0.53 -9.44 -11.76
CA ILE A 202 0.31 -9.38 -10.31
C ILE A 202 1.67 -9.20 -9.64
N VAL A 203 1.90 -8.01 -9.12
CA VAL A 203 3.14 -7.64 -8.44
C VAL A 203 2.80 -7.02 -7.08
N PRO A 204 2.98 -7.75 -5.98
CA PRO A 204 2.75 -7.22 -4.65
C PRO A 204 3.59 -5.97 -4.38
N CYS A 205 3.10 -5.06 -3.53
CA CYS A 205 3.94 -3.98 -3.04
C CYS A 205 5.19 -4.54 -2.37
N LEU A 206 6.34 -4.02 -2.74
CA LEU A 206 7.56 -4.28 -2.00
C LEU A 206 7.43 -3.69 -0.59
N VAL A 207 7.76 -4.48 0.40
CA VAL A 207 7.79 -4.07 1.80
C VAL A 207 9.21 -4.25 2.31
N GLU A 208 9.86 -3.12 2.60
CA GLU A 208 11.15 -3.11 3.31
C GLU A 208 10.89 -2.98 4.81
N VAL A 209 11.48 -3.87 5.58
CA VAL A 209 11.38 -3.85 7.04
C VAL A 209 12.72 -3.46 7.62
N ASP A 210 12.71 -2.40 8.41
CA ASP A 210 13.89 -1.99 9.18
C ASP A 210 13.88 -2.72 10.53
N GLU A 211 14.80 -3.66 10.69
CA GLU A 211 14.93 -4.47 11.91
C GLU A 211 15.65 -3.73 13.05
N ARG A 212 16.15 -2.53 12.82
CA ARG A 212 16.80 -1.74 13.89
C ARG A 212 15.78 -1.39 14.97
N LEU A 213 16.24 -1.35 16.20
CA LEU A 213 15.41 -0.84 17.31
C LEU A 213 15.12 0.65 17.12
N PRO A 214 13.95 1.14 17.58
CA PRO A 214 13.73 2.57 17.71
C PRO A 214 14.84 3.20 18.55
N ASP A 215 15.31 4.39 18.19
CA ASP A 215 16.39 5.10 18.88
C ASP A 215 16.04 5.45 20.33
N ASN A 216 14.78 5.37 20.72
CA ASN A 216 14.27 5.66 22.06
C ASN A 216 13.96 4.36 22.82
N PHE A 217 14.93 3.88 23.57
CA PHE A 217 14.90 2.59 24.25
C PHE A 217 13.87 2.49 25.40
N ASP A 218 13.38 3.60 25.94
CA ASP A 218 12.39 3.60 27.03
C ASP A 218 11.02 3.06 26.59
N VAL A 219 10.67 3.26 25.30
CA VAL A 219 9.45 2.71 24.70
C VAL A 219 9.47 1.17 24.71
N SER A 220 10.63 0.56 24.48
CA SER A 220 10.76 -0.89 24.39
C SER A 220 10.57 -1.60 25.74
N ARG A 221 11.01 -1.00 26.85
CA ARG A 221 10.85 -1.60 28.19
C ARG A 221 9.39 -1.67 28.63
N GLU A 222 8.58 -0.67 28.28
CA GLU A 222 7.15 -0.69 28.59
C GLU A 222 6.41 -1.72 27.73
N LEU A 223 6.74 -1.80 26.45
CA LEU A 223 6.13 -2.76 25.52
C LEU A 223 6.41 -4.22 25.90
N LEU A 224 7.58 -4.52 26.46
CA LEU A 224 7.94 -5.88 26.88
C LEU A 224 7.13 -6.42 28.07
N LYS A 225 6.38 -5.56 28.79
CA LYS A 225 5.58 -5.97 29.95
C LYS A 225 4.20 -6.53 29.59
N TRP A 226 3.77 -6.36 28.34
CA TRP A 226 2.40 -6.62 27.90
C TRP A 226 2.35 -7.60 26.73
N ARG A 227 1.28 -8.34 26.60
CA ARG A 227 0.90 -8.94 25.31
C ARG A 227 0.25 -7.85 24.47
N ASN A 228 1.03 -7.30 23.54
CA ASN A 228 0.65 -6.12 22.77
C ASN A 228 -0.17 -6.50 21.54
N ILE A 229 -1.35 -5.92 21.40
CA ILE A 229 -2.14 -5.97 20.19
C ILE A 229 -1.91 -4.67 19.42
N PHE A 230 -1.50 -4.75 18.16
CA PHE A 230 -1.24 -3.59 17.34
C PHE A 230 -2.22 -3.45 16.19
N PHE A 231 -2.59 -2.21 15.93
CA PHE A 231 -3.22 -1.74 14.71
C PHE A 231 -2.36 -0.61 14.13
N VAL A 232 -2.09 -0.63 12.83
CA VAL A 232 -1.36 0.43 12.13
C VAL A 232 -2.17 0.88 10.92
N GLY A 233 -2.64 2.12 10.93
CA GLY A 233 -3.46 2.68 9.87
C GLY A 233 -4.17 3.96 10.30
N GLN A 234 -4.95 4.51 9.38
CA GLN A 234 -5.74 5.70 9.68
C GLN A 234 -6.83 5.36 10.74
N ILE A 235 -6.94 6.18 11.77
CA ILE A 235 -8.01 6.06 12.77
C ILE A 235 -9.30 6.61 12.16
N SER A 236 -10.10 5.73 11.58
CA SER A 236 -11.29 6.10 10.81
C SER A 236 -12.31 4.96 10.75
N PRO A 237 -13.62 5.25 10.51
CA PRO A 237 -14.66 4.23 10.45
C PRO A 237 -14.43 3.18 9.37
N HIS A 238 -13.85 3.56 8.21
CA HIS A 238 -13.57 2.61 7.13
C HIS A 238 -12.42 1.65 7.46
N LYS A 239 -11.63 1.93 8.49
CA LYS A 239 -10.62 1.02 9.04
C LYS A 239 -11.13 0.20 10.23
N GLY A 240 -12.40 0.41 10.65
CA GLY A 240 -13.07 -0.39 11.67
C GLY A 240 -12.43 -0.34 13.05
N VAL A 241 -11.76 0.78 13.39
CA VAL A 241 -11.11 0.93 14.70
C VAL A 241 -12.13 0.93 15.83
N ASP A 242 -13.35 1.35 15.55
CA ASP A 242 -14.51 1.26 16.44
C ASP A 242 -14.82 -0.20 16.84
N LEU A 243 -14.85 -1.12 15.87
CA LEU A 243 -15.06 -2.54 16.11
C LEU A 243 -13.89 -3.18 16.86
N LEU A 244 -12.66 -2.75 16.55
CA LEU A 244 -11.47 -3.22 17.28
C LEU A 244 -11.47 -2.78 18.73
N VAL A 245 -11.85 -1.54 19.03
CA VAL A 245 -11.95 -1.05 20.41
C VAL A 245 -13.04 -1.78 21.18
N GLU A 246 -14.21 -2.05 20.57
CA GLU A 246 -15.26 -2.86 21.18
C GLU A 246 -14.79 -4.29 21.49
N ALA A 247 -14.15 -4.96 20.53
CA ALA A 247 -13.56 -6.27 20.73
C ALA A 247 -12.50 -6.28 21.85
N PHE A 248 -11.65 -5.22 21.90
CA PHE A 248 -10.65 -5.10 22.96
C PHE A 248 -11.27 -4.91 24.33
N ILE A 249 -12.32 -4.11 24.47
CA ILE A 249 -13.03 -3.92 25.75
C ILE A 249 -13.56 -5.26 26.27
N GLU A 250 -14.12 -6.10 25.40
CA GLU A 250 -14.63 -7.42 25.78
C GLU A 250 -13.53 -8.36 26.28
N ILE A 251 -12.41 -8.46 25.54
CA ILE A 251 -11.33 -9.39 25.92
C ILE A 251 -10.48 -8.87 27.08
N ALA A 252 -10.35 -7.55 27.23
CA ALA A 252 -9.56 -6.95 28.30
C ALA A 252 -10.12 -7.24 29.69
N ALA A 253 -11.42 -7.46 29.81
CA ALA A 253 -12.06 -7.87 31.07
C ALA A 253 -11.59 -9.24 31.54
N LYS A 254 -11.19 -10.13 30.60
CA LYS A 254 -10.74 -11.51 30.90
C LYS A 254 -9.21 -11.63 30.99
N HIS A 255 -8.47 -10.67 30.42
CA HIS A 255 -7.00 -10.72 30.30
C HIS A 255 -6.37 -9.41 30.76
N SER A 256 -5.82 -9.38 31.96
CA SER A 256 -5.24 -8.18 32.57
C SER A 256 -3.90 -7.75 31.99
N ASP A 257 -3.23 -8.61 31.25
CA ASP A 257 -1.89 -8.44 30.68
C ASP A 257 -1.91 -7.96 29.21
N LEU A 258 -3.09 -7.57 28.68
CA LEU A 258 -3.24 -7.06 27.31
C LEU A 258 -3.12 -5.55 27.24
N LYS A 259 -2.47 -5.06 26.18
CA LYS A 259 -2.44 -3.64 25.80
C LYS A 259 -2.72 -3.46 24.32
N LEU A 260 -3.58 -2.51 23.97
CA LEU A 260 -3.91 -2.16 22.58
C LEU A 260 -3.12 -0.91 22.16
N HIS A 261 -2.47 -1.00 21.02
CA HIS A 261 -1.70 0.09 20.41
C HIS A 261 -2.33 0.49 19.08
N LEU A 262 -2.84 1.71 19.01
CA LEU A 262 -3.42 2.31 17.82
C LEU A 262 -2.40 3.31 17.23
N VAL A 263 -1.77 2.93 16.12
CA VAL A 263 -0.73 3.71 15.46
C VAL A 263 -1.26 4.32 14.19
N GLY A 264 -1.35 5.63 14.16
CA GLY A 264 -1.86 6.41 13.04
C GLY A 264 -2.65 7.63 13.48
N GLU A 265 -2.97 8.47 12.54
CA GLU A 265 -3.80 9.65 12.76
C GLU A 265 -5.23 9.43 12.24
N GLY A 266 -6.14 10.26 12.70
CA GLY A 266 -7.53 10.23 12.27
C GLY A 266 -8.26 11.53 12.61
N ASN A 267 -9.56 11.54 12.35
CA ASN A 267 -10.42 12.65 12.73
C ASN A 267 -10.43 12.79 14.27
N PRO A 268 -10.15 13.99 14.83
CA PRO A 268 -10.18 14.23 16.27
C PRO A 268 -11.50 13.85 16.95
N GLU A 269 -12.63 14.01 16.28
CA GLU A 269 -13.95 13.65 16.81
C GLU A 269 -14.09 12.13 16.99
N ILE A 270 -13.61 11.34 16.00
CA ILE A 270 -13.62 9.88 16.07
C ILE A 270 -12.72 9.41 17.20
N ARG A 271 -11.53 10.00 17.30
CA ARG A 271 -10.60 9.70 18.40
C ARG A 271 -11.20 9.98 19.76
N ALA A 272 -11.81 11.15 19.94
CA ALA A 272 -12.47 11.54 21.19
C ALA A 272 -13.61 10.57 21.57
N GLU A 273 -14.37 10.09 20.58
CA GLU A 273 -15.40 9.08 20.80
C GLU A 273 -14.82 7.75 21.28
N LEU A 274 -13.75 7.27 20.65
CA LEU A 274 -13.07 6.04 21.07
C LEU A 274 -12.48 6.19 22.48
N GLU A 275 -11.83 7.33 22.78
CA GLU A 275 -11.30 7.63 24.11
C GLU A 275 -12.40 7.62 25.19
N ARG A 276 -13.59 8.17 24.89
CA ARG A 276 -14.73 8.12 25.82
C ARG A 276 -15.20 6.70 26.11
N ARG A 277 -15.30 5.83 25.10
CA ARG A 277 -15.66 4.41 25.30
C ARG A 277 -14.60 3.66 26.12
N ILE A 278 -13.34 3.90 25.86
CA ILE A 278 -12.23 3.30 26.59
C ILE A 278 -12.23 3.76 28.06
N HIS A 279 -12.47 5.05 28.32
CA HIS A 279 -12.60 5.57 29.68
C HIS A 279 -13.79 4.99 30.44
N ALA A 280 -14.95 4.88 29.75
CA ALA A 280 -16.16 4.28 30.35
C ALA A 280 -15.97 2.81 30.73
N ALA A 281 -15.06 2.11 30.06
CA ALA A 281 -14.65 0.73 30.35
C ALA A 281 -13.46 0.62 31.35
N GLU A 282 -12.99 1.74 31.90
CA GLU A 282 -11.82 1.82 32.81
C GLU A 282 -10.50 1.24 32.22
N LEU A 283 -10.31 1.38 30.89
CA LEU A 283 -9.17 0.84 30.15
C LEU A 283 -8.21 1.91 29.62
N ALA A 284 -8.23 3.14 30.13
CA ALA A 284 -7.46 4.27 29.63
C ALA A 284 -5.94 4.03 29.64
N ASP A 285 -5.42 3.32 30.62
CA ASP A 285 -4.01 2.93 30.76
C ASP A 285 -3.60 1.73 29.89
N ARG A 286 -4.59 1.00 29.35
CA ARG A 286 -4.41 -0.20 28.53
C ARG A 286 -4.60 0.02 27.03
N VAL A 287 -4.98 1.23 26.59
CA VAL A 287 -5.07 1.60 25.18
C VAL A 287 -4.19 2.81 24.92
N LYS A 288 -3.27 2.70 23.97
CA LYS A 288 -2.34 3.77 23.62
C LYS A 288 -2.55 4.25 22.19
N PHE A 289 -2.90 5.52 22.04
CA PHE A 289 -2.89 6.22 20.74
C PHE A 289 -1.51 6.84 20.53
N TRP A 290 -0.82 6.39 19.46
CA TRP A 290 0.54 6.84 19.14
C TRP A 290 0.59 8.05 18.22
N GLY A 291 -0.52 8.40 17.55
CA GLY A 291 -0.50 9.32 16.42
C GLY A 291 0.24 8.73 15.21
N PHE A 292 0.55 9.58 14.24
CA PHE A 292 1.36 9.18 13.10
C PHE A 292 2.80 8.90 13.51
N ARG A 293 3.34 7.77 13.07
CA ARG A 293 4.72 7.37 13.34
C ARG A 293 5.39 6.86 12.07
N GLN A 294 6.54 7.44 11.74
CA GLN A 294 7.34 6.98 10.59
C GLN A 294 8.00 5.62 10.87
N ASP A 295 8.26 5.31 12.13
CA ASP A 295 8.86 4.06 12.62
C ASP A 295 7.83 3.01 13.07
N ALA A 296 6.57 3.14 12.63
CA ALA A 296 5.50 2.21 12.99
C ALA A 296 5.87 0.73 12.75
N THR A 297 6.58 0.44 11.66
CA THR A 297 7.06 -0.92 11.35
C THR A 297 8.02 -1.47 12.39
N ARG A 298 8.86 -0.62 12.99
CA ARG A 298 9.79 -1.02 14.06
C ARG A 298 9.05 -1.35 15.36
N LEU A 299 7.90 -0.69 15.62
CA LEU A 299 7.07 -0.99 16.79
C LEU A 299 6.40 -2.37 16.67
N LEU A 300 6.07 -2.82 15.46
CA LEU A 300 5.42 -4.11 15.22
C LEU A 300 6.22 -5.29 15.75
N ARG A 301 7.55 -5.19 15.84
CA ARG A 301 8.37 -6.27 16.44
C ARG A 301 8.00 -6.64 17.88
N PHE A 302 7.31 -5.73 18.59
CA PHE A 302 6.84 -5.97 19.96
C PHE A 302 5.39 -6.47 20.00
N ALA A 303 4.76 -6.67 18.84
CA ALA A 303 3.39 -7.15 18.78
C ALA A 303 3.30 -8.64 19.15
N TYR A 304 2.35 -8.97 20.00
CA TYR A 304 1.89 -10.33 20.23
C TYR A 304 0.95 -10.77 19.11
N LEU A 305 0.06 -9.87 18.68
CA LEU A 305 -0.84 -10.01 17.54
C LEU A 305 -0.93 -8.68 16.78
N TYR A 306 -1.16 -8.77 15.48
CA TYR A 306 -1.57 -7.65 14.65
C TYR A 306 -3.04 -7.79 14.25
N VAL A 307 -3.82 -6.74 14.41
CA VAL A 307 -5.24 -6.75 14.05
C VAL A 307 -5.48 -5.73 12.94
N HIS A 308 -6.14 -6.17 11.85
CA HIS A 308 -6.58 -5.31 10.77
C HIS A 308 -8.10 -5.38 10.61
N SER A 309 -8.79 -4.37 11.12
CA SER A 309 -10.24 -4.37 11.31
C SER A 309 -11.02 -3.65 10.21
N SER A 310 -10.46 -3.47 8.98
CA SER A 310 -11.20 -2.86 7.86
C SER A 310 -12.41 -3.70 7.48
N PRO A 311 -13.65 -3.23 7.74
CA PRO A 311 -14.85 -4.01 7.50
C PRO A 311 -15.24 -3.97 6.03
N PRO A 312 -15.55 -5.11 5.38
CA PRO A 312 -15.91 -5.18 3.98
C PRO A 312 -17.15 -4.36 3.60
N SER A 313 -18.09 -4.11 4.53
CA SER A 313 -19.23 -3.24 4.33
C SER A 313 -18.86 -1.77 4.14
N ARG A 314 -17.69 -1.35 4.63
CA ARG A 314 -17.25 0.04 4.57
C ARG A 314 -16.05 0.25 3.63
N PHE A 315 -15.17 -0.75 3.50
CA PHE A 315 -13.96 -0.64 2.69
C PHE A 315 -13.38 -2.00 2.31
N HIS A 316 -12.98 -2.14 1.05
CA HIS A 316 -12.21 -3.29 0.56
C HIS A 316 -10.74 -2.92 0.41
N GLU A 317 -9.86 -3.67 1.05
CA GLU A 317 -8.43 -3.51 0.88
C GLU A 317 -7.98 -4.00 -0.51
N SER A 318 -7.21 -3.19 -1.22
CA SER A 318 -6.56 -3.57 -2.48
C SER A 318 -5.24 -4.31 -2.25
N PHE A 319 -4.53 -3.92 -1.18
CA PHE A 319 -3.34 -4.51 -0.60
C PHE A 319 -3.17 -3.89 0.79
N CYS A 320 -2.83 -4.67 1.76
CA CYS A 320 -2.63 -4.16 3.10
C CYS A 320 -1.15 -4.23 3.50
N ARG A 321 -0.43 -3.12 3.29
CA ARG A 321 1.00 -3.04 3.58
C ARG A 321 1.33 -3.36 5.04
N SER A 322 0.57 -2.81 5.98
CA SER A 322 0.81 -3.01 7.42
C SER A 322 0.60 -4.46 7.89
N VAL A 323 -0.28 -5.21 7.23
CA VAL A 323 -0.42 -6.66 7.44
C VAL A 323 0.85 -7.39 6.99
N VAL A 324 1.36 -7.06 5.81
CA VAL A 324 2.60 -7.66 5.29
C VAL A 324 3.81 -7.27 6.15
N GLU A 325 3.85 -6.05 6.66
CA GLU A 325 4.86 -5.59 7.62
C GLU A 325 4.83 -6.39 8.93
N ALA A 326 3.63 -6.69 9.46
CA ALA A 326 3.47 -7.56 10.62
C ALA A 326 3.96 -9.00 10.33
N MET A 327 3.59 -9.56 9.18
CA MET A 327 4.04 -10.90 8.76
C MET A 327 5.57 -10.98 8.61
N ALA A 328 6.22 -9.90 8.16
CA ALA A 328 7.68 -9.81 8.08
C ALA A 328 8.36 -9.98 9.45
N HIS A 329 7.72 -9.50 10.51
CA HIS A 329 8.17 -9.73 11.89
C HIS A 329 7.72 -11.07 12.46
N GLY A 330 7.02 -11.90 11.68
CA GLY A 330 6.45 -13.16 12.16
C GLY A 330 5.30 -12.94 13.14
N ILE A 331 4.52 -11.88 12.98
CA ILE A 331 3.37 -11.59 13.83
C ILE A 331 2.11 -12.16 13.19
N PRO A 332 1.36 -13.05 13.88
CA PRO A 332 0.09 -13.54 13.37
C PRO A 332 -0.93 -12.42 13.23
N VAL A 333 -1.77 -12.52 12.21
CA VAL A 333 -2.75 -11.49 11.84
C VAL A 333 -4.15 -11.95 12.17
N VAL A 334 -4.96 -11.06 12.77
CA VAL A 334 -6.42 -11.21 12.81
C VAL A 334 -7.04 -10.13 11.94
N CYS A 335 -7.91 -10.52 11.02
CA CYS A 335 -8.56 -9.55 10.13
C CYS A 335 -9.97 -9.98 9.73
N PHE A 336 -10.78 -9.01 9.28
CA PHE A 336 -12.03 -9.29 8.61
C PHE A 336 -11.81 -9.86 7.20
N ARG A 337 -12.81 -10.52 6.64
CA ARG A 337 -12.84 -11.02 5.26
C ARG A 337 -13.00 -9.88 4.27
N SER A 338 -12.01 -9.01 4.16
CA SER A 338 -12.08 -7.76 3.40
C SER A 338 -11.07 -7.73 2.24
N GLY A 339 -11.59 -7.72 1.03
CA GLY A 339 -10.79 -7.51 -0.19
C GLY A 339 -9.60 -8.47 -0.30
N ALA A 340 -8.45 -7.90 -0.57
CA ALA A 340 -7.19 -8.63 -0.76
C ALA A 340 -6.65 -9.30 0.51
N LEU A 341 -7.21 -9.02 1.70
CA LEU A 341 -6.76 -9.68 2.94
C LEU A 341 -6.92 -11.19 2.87
N GLN A 342 -7.89 -11.71 2.08
CA GLN A 342 -8.09 -13.14 1.87
C GLN A 342 -6.99 -13.83 1.06
N GLU A 343 -6.20 -13.05 0.30
CA GLU A 343 -5.03 -13.55 -0.42
C GLU A 343 -3.76 -13.43 0.43
N ILE A 344 -3.68 -12.38 1.26
CA ILE A 344 -2.50 -12.06 2.05
C ILE A 344 -2.43 -12.89 3.32
N VAL A 345 -3.57 -13.02 4.01
CA VAL A 345 -3.69 -13.81 5.26
C VAL A 345 -4.24 -15.19 4.93
N LEU A 346 -3.43 -16.21 5.12
CA LEU A 346 -3.84 -17.60 4.98
C LEU A 346 -4.54 -18.03 6.28
N HIS A 347 -5.86 -18.19 6.22
CA HIS A 347 -6.68 -18.54 7.39
C HIS A 347 -6.15 -19.82 8.07
N GLU A 348 -6.01 -19.77 9.41
CA GLU A 348 -5.44 -20.80 10.28
C GLU A 348 -3.96 -21.17 10.03
N LYS A 349 -3.29 -20.47 9.07
CA LYS A 349 -1.86 -20.66 8.81
C LYS A 349 -1.03 -19.44 9.18
N THR A 350 -1.36 -18.27 8.67
CA THR A 350 -0.63 -17.04 8.99
C THR A 350 -1.42 -16.11 9.90
N GLY A 351 -2.67 -16.48 10.20
CA GLY A 351 -3.58 -15.69 10.99
C GLY A 351 -5.00 -16.21 10.95
N LEU A 352 -5.94 -15.41 11.45
CA LEU A 352 -7.36 -15.72 11.43
C LEU A 352 -8.13 -14.66 10.64
N ILE A 353 -8.98 -15.12 9.74
CA ILE A 353 -9.97 -14.30 9.04
C ILE A 353 -11.32 -14.55 9.68
N CYS A 354 -11.98 -13.50 10.15
CA CYS A 354 -13.29 -13.56 10.80
C CYS A 354 -14.33 -12.70 10.06
N GLU A 355 -15.59 -12.88 10.44
CA GLU A 355 -16.69 -12.07 9.91
C GLU A 355 -16.73 -10.69 10.58
N GLU A 356 -17.44 -9.73 9.96
CA GLU A 356 -17.44 -8.32 10.30
C GLU A 356 -18.28 -8.01 11.56
N THR A 357 -17.84 -8.49 12.71
CA THR A 357 -18.39 -8.07 14.00
C THR A 357 -17.30 -7.97 15.08
N SER A 358 -17.54 -7.16 16.13
CA SER A 358 -16.60 -7.02 17.26
C SER A 358 -16.46 -8.32 18.04
N GLU A 359 -17.54 -9.09 18.17
CA GLU A 359 -17.57 -10.38 18.86
C GLU A 359 -16.70 -11.41 18.12
N GLN A 360 -16.83 -11.52 16.79
CA GLN A 360 -16.01 -12.43 16.00
C GLN A 360 -14.54 -12.03 16.01
N LEU A 361 -14.25 -10.73 16.05
CA LEU A 361 -12.90 -10.21 16.21
C LEU A 361 -12.34 -10.57 17.58
N ALA A 362 -13.13 -10.41 18.65
CA ALA A 362 -12.78 -10.78 20.01
C ALA A 362 -12.50 -12.30 20.14
N GLU A 363 -13.37 -13.15 19.59
CA GLU A 363 -13.20 -14.61 19.57
C GLU A 363 -11.90 -15.02 18.84
N ALA A 364 -11.62 -14.41 17.69
CA ALA A 364 -10.40 -14.68 16.92
C ALA A 364 -9.13 -14.29 17.71
N ILE A 365 -9.14 -13.13 18.37
CA ILE A 365 -8.05 -12.70 19.24
C ILE A 365 -7.91 -13.67 20.42
N GLU A 366 -9.01 -14.01 21.08
CA GLU A 366 -9.01 -14.90 22.26
C GLU A 366 -8.48 -16.30 21.93
N ARG A 367 -8.71 -16.82 20.72
CA ARG A 367 -8.14 -18.10 20.27
C ARG A 367 -6.62 -18.09 20.31
N PHE A 368 -5.97 -17.00 19.91
CA PHE A 368 -4.51 -16.84 20.01
C PHE A 368 -4.06 -16.70 21.48
N LEU A 369 -4.81 -15.99 22.31
CA LEU A 369 -4.47 -15.78 23.71
C LEU A 369 -4.51 -17.08 24.52
N ARG A 370 -5.35 -18.04 24.12
CA ARG A 370 -5.52 -19.34 24.79
C ARG A 370 -4.61 -20.44 24.26
N ASN A 371 -3.96 -20.26 23.13
CA ASN A 371 -3.20 -21.31 22.45
C ASN A 371 -1.88 -20.78 21.88
N ASP A 372 -0.84 -20.77 22.71
CA ASP A 372 0.51 -20.34 22.31
C ASP A 372 1.11 -21.24 21.21
N GLY A 373 0.81 -22.53 21.20
CA GLY A 373 1.26 -23.45 20.16
C GLY A 373 0.71 -23.06 18.79
N PHE A 374 -0.60 -22.76 18.72
CA PHE A 374 -1.24 -22.27 17.51
C PHE A 374 -0.68 -20.90 17.08
N ARG A 375 -0.49 -19.98 18.04
CA ARG A 375 0.11 -18.69 17.78
C ARG A 375 1.52 -18.82 17.17
N ASN A 376 2.37 -19.67 17.77
CA ASN A 376 3.74 -19.87 17.32
C ASN A 376 3.79 -20.48 15.91
N ALA A 377 2.95 -21.46 15.61
CA ALA A 377 2.82 -22.04 14.28
C ALA A 377 2.40 -20.98 13.22
N CYS A 378 1.42 -20.14 13.57
CA CYS A 378 1.03 -19.03 12.71
C CYS A 378 2.15 -18.00 12.53
N SER A 379 2.95 -17.74 13.56
CA SER A 379 4.10 -16.83 13.52
C SER A 379 5.17 -17.29 12.53
N GLU A 380 5.55 -18.55 12.58
CA GLU A 380 6.51 -19.16 11.65
C GLU A 380 5.99 -19.11 10.22
N SER A 381 4.75 -19.54 10.02
CA SER A 381 4.10 -19.51 8.69
C SER A 381 3.94 -18.10 8.13
N ALA A 382 3.68 -17.08 8.98
CA ALA A 382 3.60 -15.70 8.55
C ALA A 382 4.95 -15.19 8.01
N ARG A 383 6.04 -15.47 8.74
CA ARG A 383 7.40 -15.13 8.33
C ARG A 383 7.81 -15.85 7.03
N GLU A 384 7.51 -17.12 6.93
CA GLU A 384 7.77 -17.92 5.74
C GLU A 384 7.01 -17.37 4.52
N THR A 385 5.71 -17.10 4.68
CA THR A 385 4.87 -16.51 3.62
C THR A 385 5.41 -15.15 3.17
N PHE A 386 5.83 -14.29 4.13
CA PHE A 386 6.47 -13.03 3.80
C PHE A 386 7.74 -13.25 2.96
N ASN A 387 8.63 -14.12 3.39
CA ASN A 387 9.90 -14.39 2.70
C ASN A 387 9.68 -14.91 1.28
N ASN A 388 8.70 -15.79 1.09
CA ASN A 388 8.42 -16.44 -0.19
C ASN A 388 7.63 -15.56 -1.18
N SER A 389 6.85 -14.57 -0.68
CA SER A 389 5.89 -13.84 -1.54
C SER A 389 6.07 -12.33 -1.55
N TYR A 390 6.49 -11.72 -0.45
CA TYR A 390 6.43 -10.26 -0.24
C TYR A 390 7.79 -9.62 0.04
N SER A 391 8.82 -10.41 0.34
CA SER A 391 10.17 -9.91 0.52
C SER A 391 10.77 -9.45 -0.81
N LYS A 392 11.90 -8.73 -0.74
CA LYS A 392 12.55 -8.13 -1.91
C LYS A 392 12.85 -9.13 -3.04
N PRO A 393 13.44 -10.33 -2.82
CA PRO A 393 13.78 -11.21 -3.93
C PRO A 393 12.59 -11.66 -4.79
N PRO A 394 11.49 -12.26 -4.26
CA PRO A 394 10.37 -12.71 -5.07
C PRO A 394 9.61 -11.57 -5.74
N VAL A 395 9.50 -10.40 -5.09
CA VAL A 395 8.86 -9.22 -5.69
C VAL A 395 9.68 -8.72 -6.87
N LEU A 396 11.01 -8.63 -6.74
CA LEU A 396 11.88 -8.17 -7.83
C LEU A 396 11.85 -9.13 -9.03
N VAL A 397 11.77 -10.43 -8.84
CA VAL A 397 11.61 -11.39 -9.96
C VAL A 397 10.36 -11.05 -10.78
N ARG A 398 9.22 -10.80 -10.11
CA ARG A 398 7.97 -10.39 -10.77
C ARG A 398 8.10 -9.03 -11.46
N CYS A 399 8.74 -8.06 -10.80
CA CYS A 399 8.98 -6.72 -11.38
C CYS A 399 9.88 -6.78 -12.61
N ARG A 400 10.96 -7.55 -12.58
CA ARG A 400 11.85 -7.74 -13.73
C ARG A 400 11.07 -8.23 -14.95
N HIS A 401 10.13 -9.15 -14.77
CA HIS A 401 9.26 -9.62 -15.83
C HIS A 401 8.44 -8.49 -16.47
N VAL A 402 8.01 -7.50 -15.67
CA VAL A 402 7.31 -6.31 -16.19
C VAL A 402 8.26 -5.42 -17.02
N PHE A 403 9.51 -5.20 -16.56
CA PHE A 403 10.42 -4.24 -17.17
C PHE A 403 11.33 -4.83 -18.27
N SER A 404 11.59 -6.15 -18.29
CA SER A 404 12.48 -6.81 -19.25
C SER A 404 11.90 -7.00 -20.66
N ARG A 405 10.62 -6.69 -20.86
CA ARG A 405 10.00 -6.75 -22.20
C ARG A 405 10.47 -5.59 -23.06
N SER A 406 11.11 -5.90 -24.17
CA SER A 406 11.44 -4.99 -25.27
C SER A 406 10.21 -4.63 -26.10
#